data_002dd4018b0a242a3a8f0a117f006f73
#
_entry.id   002dd4018b0a242a3a8f0a117f006f73
#
_cell.length_a   1.000
_cell.length_b   1.000
_cell.length_c   1.000
_cell.angle_alpha   90.00
_cell.angle_beta   90.00
_cell.angle_gamma   90.00
#
_symmetry.space_group_name_H-M   'P 1'
#
loop_
_entity.id
_entity.type
_entity.pdbx_description
1 polymer ?
#
loop_
_entity_poly.entity_id
_entity_poly.type
_entity_poly.pdbx_seq_one_letter_code
_entity_poly.pdbx_strand_id
1 'polypeptide(L)'
;VPLVILFLITNEDLLRKICKCEFLSLTLQRKNKEKVESTDNIKSAGLKVTPQRKVVYEAMMELRHAPIDEIIKCVQAKDSEITVSTIYRILDSFCKANLLSHVFNPGVGKSYYDITVKEHHHVFEGEHIMDYMDEGLSELIRQYLKNKDFASVDIDKIQVQITINKNKVKQ
;
A
#
# COMPACT_ATOMS: atom_id res chain seq x y z
N VAL A 1 21.46 -37.46 27.17
CA VAL A 1 22.09 -36.92 25.95
C VAL A 1 21.34 -37.51 24.78
N PRO A 2 20.49 -36.79 24.05
CA PRO A 2 19.86 -37.33 22.86
C PRO A 2 20.86 -37.25 21.68
N LEU A 3 21.09 -38.37 21.08
CA LEU A 3 21.89 -38.59 19.88
C LEU A 3 21.18 -37.91 18.71
N VAL A 4 21.72 -36.81 18.23
CA VAL A 4 21.25 -36.20 16.98
C VAL A 4 21.83 -37.02 15.84
N ILE A 5 20.99 -37.84 15.23
CA ILE A 5 21.37 -38.58 14.00
C ILE A 5 21.32 -37.54 12.87
N LEU A 6 22.50 -37.04 12.51
CA LEU A 6 22.69 -36.23 11.32
C LEU A 6 22.61 -37.14 10.10
N PHE A 7 21.41 -37.30 9.52
CA PHE A 7 21.24 -37.98 8.24
C PHE A 7 21.78 -37.04 7.16
N LEU A 8 22.96 -37.33 6.65
CA LEU A 8 23.50 -36.70 5.44
C LEU A 8 22.65 -37.11 4.24
N ILE A 9 21.63 -36.30 3.95
CA ILE A 9 20.87 -36.47 2.70
C ILE A 9 21.70 -35.82 1.59
N THR A 10 22.45 -36.66 0.88
CA THR A 10 23.28 -36.27 -0.28
C THR A 10 22.46 -36.22 -1.59
N ASN A 11 21.19 -35.91 -1.52
CA ASN A 11 20.35 -35.85 -2.71
C ASN A 11 19.90 -34.38 -2.94
N GLU A 12 20.64 -33.67 -3.79
CA GLU A 12 20.36 -32.29 -4.17
C GLU A 12 18.93 -32.11 -4.72
N ASP A 13 18.38 -33.13 -5.39
CA ASP A 13 17.00 -33.08 -5.91
C ASP A 13 15.95 -33.13 -4.80
N LEU A 14 16.23 -33.82 -3.69
CA LEU A 14 15.32 -33.87 -2.55
C LEU A 14 15.35 -32.55 -1.78
N LEU A 15 16.52 -31.93 -1.59
CA LEU A 15 16.68 -30.61 -1.00
C LEU A 15 15.99 -29.53 -1.84
N ARG A 16 16.10 -29.58 -3.16
CA ARG A 16 15.39 -28.69 -4.08
C ARG A 16 13.87 -28.86 -4.00
N LYS A 17 13.37 -30.09 -3.86
CA LYS A 17 11.93 -30.37 -3.70
C LYS A 17 11.40 -29.87 -2.36
N ILE A 18 12.13 -30.08 -1.26
CA ILE A 18 11.75 -29.62 0.08
C ILE A 18 11.73 -28.07 0.11
N CYS A 19 12.79 -27.44 -0.38
CA CYS A 19 12.88 -25.97 -0.46
C CYS A 19 11.76 -25.38 -1.33
N LYS A 20 11.39 -26.04 -2.43
CA LYS A 20 10.29 -25.63 -3.31
C LYS A 20 8.91 -25.80 -2.66
N CYS A 21 8.71 -26.87 -1.87
CA CYS A 21 7.49 -27.10 -1.11
C CYS A 21 7.32 -26.10 0.05
N GLU A 22 8.38 -25.80 0.79
CA GLU A 22 8.35 -24.79 1.85
C GLU A 22 8.11 -23.40 1.28
N PHE A 23 8.77 -23.03 0.19
CA PHE A 23 8.55 -21.76 -0.49
C PHE A 23 7.12 -21.63 -1.04
N LEU A 24 6.56 -22.72 -1.61
CA LEU A 24 5.16 -22.74 -2.05
C LEU A 24 4.18 -22.63 -0.88
N SER A 25 4.45 -23.29 0.24
CA SER A 25 3.58 -23.23 1.41
C SER A 25 3.59 -21.82 2.03
N LEU A 26 4.75 -21.19 2.14
CA LEU A 26 4.89 -19.82 2.64
C LEU A 26 4.20 -18.79 1.73
N THR A 27 4.33 -18.95 0.41
CA THR A 27 3.64 -18.08 -0.55
C THR A 27 2.12 -18.25 -0.53
N LEU A 28 1.63 -19.47 -0.35
CA LEU A 28 0.19 -19.74 -0.20
C LEU A 28 -0.36 -19.19 1.13
N GLN A 29 0.38 -19.34 2.23
CA GLN A 29 0.00 -18.78 3.52
C GLN A 29 -0.03 -17.25 3.48
N ARG A 30 0.95 -16.61 2.81
CA ARG A 30 0.99 -15.16 2.62
C ARG A 30 -0.20 -14.67 1.80
N LYS A 31 -0.50 -15.30 0.66
CA LYS A 31 -1.66 -14.97 -0.18
C LYS A 31 -2.99 -15.17 0.54
N ASN A 32 -3.12 -16.22 1.35
CA ASN A 32 -4.32 -16.45 2.14
C ASN A 32 -4.48 -15.40 3.24
N LYS A 33 -3.40 -14.98 3.90
CA LYS A 33 -3.41 -13.91 4.89
C LYS A 33 -3.81 -12.57 4.27
N GLU A 34 -3.21 -12.20 3.14
CA GLU A 34 -3.55 -10.97 2.39
C GLU A 34 -5.02 -10.97 1.93
N LYS A 35 -5.54 -12.13 1.54
CA LYS A 35 -6.94 -12.28 1.09
C LYS A 35 -7.96 -12.17 2.23
N VAL A 36 -7.61 -12.61 3.43
CA VAL A 36 -8.43 -12.44 4.64
C VAL A 36 -8.38 -10.97 5.07
N GLU A 37 -7.20 -10.37 5.12
CA GLU A 37 -6.99 -8.98 5.49
C GLU A 37 -7.75 -8.01 4.57
N SER A 38 -7.73 -8.24 3.25
CA SER A 38 -8.49 -7.44 2.29
C SER A 38 -10.00 -7.46 2.55
N THR A 39 -10.52 -8.62 2.91
CA THR A 39 -11.95 -8.81 3.22
C THR A 39 -12.35 -8.06 4.49
N ASP A 40 -11.51 -8.15 5.52
CA ASP A 40 -11.79 -7.54 6.82
C ASP A 40 -11.67 -6.01 6.77
N ASN A 41 -10.70 -5.49 6.02
CA ASN A 41 -10.53 -4.05 5.82
C ASN A 41 -11.71 -3.43 5.05
N ILE A 42 -12.21 -4.09 3.99
CA ILE A 42 -13.39 -3.62 3.26
C ILE A 42 -14.64 -3.62 4.16
N LYS A 43 -14.80 -4.66 5.01
CA LYS A 43 -15.92 -4.74 5.96
C LYS A 43 -15.85 -3.67 7.03
N SER A 44 -14.70 -3.49 7.66
CA SER A 44 -14.50 -2.53 8.75
C SER A 44 -14.72 -1.09 8.28
N ALA A 45 -14.47 -0.81 7.00
CA ALA A 45 -14.82 0.45 6.36
C ALA A 45 -16.31 0.60 6.02
N GLY A 46 -17.17 -0.33 6.44
CA GLY A 46 -18.62 -0.29 6.20
C GLY A 46 -19.04 -0.62 4.76
N LEU A 47 -18.15 -1.17 3.96
CA LEU A 47 -18.43 -1.48 2.57
C LEU A 47 -18.82 -2.96 2.38
N LYS A 48 -19.79 -3.19 1.47
CA LYS A 48 -20.13 -4.57 1.07
C LYS A 48 -18.95 -5.21 0.35
N VAL A 49 -18.55 -6.40 0.79
CA VAL A 49 -17.52 -7.19 0.13
C VAL A 49 -18.08 -7.83 -1.14
N THR A 50 -17.47 -7.52 -2.28
CA THR A 50 -17.79 -8.13 -3.57
C THR A 50 -16.51 -8.67 -4.21
N PRO A 51 -16.59 -9.66 -5.13
CA PRO A 51 -15.40 -10.16 -5.81
C PRO A 51 -14.59 -9.05 -6.49
N GLN A 52 -15.25 -8.14 -7.20
CA GLN A 52 -14.62 -7.04 -7.90
C GLN A 52 -13.90 -6.07 -6.94
N ARG A 53 -14.53 -5.72 -5.80
CA ARG A 53 -13.88 -4.88 -4.76
C ARG A 53 -12.63 -5.55 -4.18
N LYS A 54 -12.67 -6.87 -3.99
CA LYS A 54 -11.50 -7.61 -3.51
C LYS A 54 -10.34 -7.52 -4.49
N VAL A 55 -10.60 -7.75 -5.78
CA VAL A 55 -9.57 -7.69 -6.83
C VAL A 55 -8.94 -6.30 -6.89
N VAL A 56 -9.76 -5.22 -6.85
CA VAL A 56 -9.24 -3.85 -6.86
C VAL A 56 -8.44 -3.54 -5.58
N TYR A 57 -8.91 -3.99 -4.43
CA TYR A 57 -8.20 -3.78 -3.16
C TYR A 57 -6.86 -4.54 -3.13
N GLU A 58 -6.85 -5.79 -3.59
CA GLU A 58 -5.63 -6.60 -3.72
C GLU A 58 -4.62 -5.97 -4.70
N ALA A 59 -5.09 -5.38 -5.80
CA ALA A 59 -4.23 -4.63 -6.71
C ALA A 59 -3.60 -3.40 -6.02
N MET A 60 -4.37 -2.68 -5.23
CA MET A 60 -3.85 -1.55 -4.44
C MET A 60 -2.85 -1.98 -3.37
N MET A 61 -3.07 -3.13 -2.71
CA MET A 61 -2.12 -3.67 -1.73
C MET A 61 -0.76 -4.01 -2.36
N GLU A 62 -0.76 -4.48 -3.62
CA GLU A 62 0.48 -4.75 -4.36
C GLU A 62 1.21 -3.48 -4.80
N LEU A 63 0.45 -2.52 -5.31
CA LEU A 63 1.00 -1.30 -5.91
C LEU A 63 1.38 -0.24 -4.86
N ARG A 64 0.71 -0.23 -3.70
CA ARG A 64 0.85 0.79 -2.65
C ARG A 64 0.43 2.18 -3.10
N HIS A 65 1.27 2.84 -3.89
CA HIS A 65 1.00 4.11 -4.56
C HIS A 65 0.96 3.87 -6.06
N ALA A 66 -0.13 4.20 -6.72
CA ALA A 66 -0.21 4.03 -8.16
C ALA A 66 -1.12 5.07 -8.83
N PRO A 67 -0.76 5.52 -10.04
CA PRO A 67 -1.68 6.25 -10.89
C PRO A 67 -2.76 5.31 -11.43
N ILE A 68 -3.86 5.89 -11.86
CA ILE A 68 -5.03 5.12 -12.31
C ILE A 68 -4.71 4.12 -13.44
N ASP A 69 -3.83 4.48 -14.34
CA ASP A 69 -3.47 3.63 -15.49
C ASP A 69 -2.79 2.33 -15.08
N GLU A 70 -1.95 2.38 -14.04
CA GLU A 70 -1.28 1.20 -13.48
C GLU A 70 -2.26 0.32 -12.72
N ILE A 71 -3.18 0.94 -11.97
CA ILE A 71 -4.25 0.21 -11.26
C ILE A 71 -5.12 -0.54 -12.25
N ILE A 72 -5.55 0.12 -13.33
CA ILE A 72 -6.35 -0.52 -14.39
C ILE A 72 -5.63 -1.74 -14.96
N LYS A 73 -4.35 -1.58 -15.33
CA LYS A 73 -3.54 -2.69 -15.87
C LYS A 73 -3.44 -3.85 -14.88
N CYS A 74 -3.15 -3.56 -13.61
CA CYS A 74 -3.02 -4.57 -12.57
C CYS A 74 -4.34 -5.31 -12.31
N VAL A 75 -5.46 -4.58 -12.23
CA VAL A 75 -6.80 -5.15 -12.04
C VAL A 75 -7.20 -6.03 -13.22
N GLN A 76 -7.05 -5.53 -14.45
CA GLN A 76 -7.44 -6.27 -15.65
C GLN A 76 -6.54 -7.48 -15.94
N ALA A 77 -5.30 -7.48 -15.47
CA ALA A 77 -4.45 -8.66 -15.49
C ALA A 77 -4.93 -9.78 -14.54
N LYS A 78 -5.64 -9.41 -13.45
CA LYS A 78 -6.23 -10.36 -12.50
C LYS A 78 -7.64 -10.81 -12.89
N ASP A 79 -8.43 -9.89 -13.42
CA ASP A 79 -9.82 -10.11 -13.83
C ASP A 79 -10.18 -9.14 -14.98
N SER A 80 -10.12 -9.64 -16.20
CA SER A 80 -10.41 -8.87 -17.43
C SER A 80 -11.87 -8.46 -17.59
N GLU A 81 -12.79 -9.07 -16.85
CA GLU A 81 -14.23 -8.75 -16.89
C GLU A 81 -14.54 -7.44 -16.16
N ILE A 82 -13.62 -6.95 -15.32
CA ILE A 82 -13.82 -5.70 -14.59
C ILE A 82 -13.56 -4.52 -15.52
N THR A 83 -14.62 -3.81 -15.85
CA THR A 83 -14.54 -2.64 -16.73
C THR A 83 -13.86 -1.46 -16.05
N VAL A 84 -13.24 -0.58 -16.85
CA VAL A 84 -12.59 0.64 -16.38
C VAL A 84 -13.53 1.51 -15.53
N SER A 85 -14.77 1.67 -15.97
CA SER A 85 -15.79 2.43 -15.23
C SER A 85 -16.10 1.82 -13.86
N THR A 86 -16.08 0.48 -13.76
CA THR A 86 -16.25 -0.22 -12.48
C THR A 86 -15.08 0.03 -11.55
N ILE A 87 -13.85 0.02 -12.08
CA ILE A 87 -12.63 0.33 -11.30
C ILE A 87 -12.72 1.74 -10.69
N TYR A 88 -13.05 2.76 -11.49
CA TYR A 88 -13.22 4.12 -11.00
C TYR A 88 -14.27 4.22 -9.88
N ARG A 89 -15.43 3.58 -10.06
CA ARG A 89 -16.49 3.57 -9.03
C ARG A 89 -16.07 2.89 -7.73
N ILE A 90 -15.28 1.82 -7.83
CA ILE A 90 -14.75 1.12 -6.66
C ILE A 90 -13.73 1.99 -5.94
N LEU A 91 -12.77 2.58 -6.66
CA LEU A 91 -11.76 3.48 -6.08
C LEU A 91 -12.40 4.68 -5.40
N ASP A 92 -13.40 5.32 -6.05
CA ASP A 92 -14.17 6.42 -5.45
C ASP A 92 -14.87 5.97 -4.15
N SER A 93 -15.48 4.77 -4.15
CA SER A 93 -16.10 4.23 -2.95
C SER A 93 -15.10 3.94 -1.83
N PHE A 94 -13.88 3.52 -2.16
CA PHE A 94 -12.80 3.29 -1.20
C PHE A 94 -12.26 4.61 -0.63
N CYS A 95 -12.10 5.63 -1.45
CA CYS A 95 -11.72 6.97 -0.97
C CYS A 95 -12.77 7.55 -0.02
N LYS A 96 -14.06 7.45 -0.35
CA LYS A 96 -15.17 7.90 0.52
C LYS A 96 -15.25 7.14 1.84
N ALA A 97 -14.77 5.90 1.87
CA ALA A 97 -14.70 5.06 3.07
C ALA A 97 -13.35 5.15 3.80
N ASN A 98 -12.48 6.06 3.42
CA ASN A 98 -11.14 6.24 3.98
C ASN A 98 -10.25 4.97 3.92
N LEU A 99 -10.51 4.07 2.96
CA LEU A 99 -9.64 2.93 2.67
C LEU A 99 -8.47 3.30 1.76
N LEU A 100 -8.65 4.32 0.93
CA LEU A 100 -7.64 4.90 0.07
C LEU A 100 -7.60 6.41 0.26
N SER A 101 -6.46 6.99 0.04
CA SER A 101 -6.30 8.43 -0.12
C SER A 101 -5.90 8.79 -1.55
N HIS A 102 -6.16 10.04 -1.92
CA HIS A 102 -5.81 10.58 -3.22
C HIS A 102 -4.68 11.58 -3.04
N VAL A 103 -3.56 11.33 -3.69
CA VAL A 103 -2.33 12.11 -3.55
C VAL A 103 -1.98 12.73 -4.89
N PHE A 104 -1.85 14.06 -4.91
CA PHE A 104 -1.42 14.78 -6.11
C PHE A 104 0.08 15.05 -6.05
N ASN A 105 0.81 14.64 -7.08
CA ASN A 105 2.23 14.98 -7.22
C ASN A 105 2.39 16.23 -8.08
N PRO A 106 2.71 17.38 -7.49
CA PRO A 106 2.81 18.65 -8.21
C PRO A 106 4.02 18.69 -9.16
N GLY A 107 5.05 17.87 -8.92
CA GLY A 107 6.25 17.83 -9.75
C GLY A 107 6.03 17.29 -11.17
N VAL A 108 5.04 16.38 -11.32
CA VAL A 108 4.71 15.74 -12.61
C VAL A 108 3.25 15.95 -13.02
N GLY A 109 2.45 16.63 -12.21
CA GLY A 109 1.05 16.90 -12.50
C GLY A 109 0.16 15.67 -12.52
N LYS A 110 0.54 14.58 -11.84
CA LYS A 110 -0.21 13.32 -11.79
C LYS A 110 -0.83 13.08 -10.42
N SER A 111 -1.99 12.42 -10.43
CA SER A 111 -2.68 11.95 -9.24
C SER A 111 -2.45 10.46 -9.03
N TYR A 112 -2.28 10.08 -7.77
CA TYR A 112 -2.05 8.71 -7.33
C TYR A 112 -3.09 8.32 -6.29
N TYR A 113 -3.38 7.03 -6.22
CA TYR A 113 -4.12 6.43 -5.12
C TYR A 113 -3.13 5.80 -4.16
N ASP A 114 -3.38 5.96 -2.87
CA ASP A 114 -2.55 5.47 -1.78
C ASP A 114 -3.40 4.65 -0.81
N ILE A 115 -2.91 3.46 -0.45
CA ILE A 115 -3.58 2.53 0.48
C ILE A 115 -3.00 2.56 1.89
N THR A 116 -1.98 3.37 2.13
CA THR A 116 -1.32 3.40 3.44
C THR A 116 -2.24 4.04 4.48
N VAL A 117 -2.70 3.24 5.42
CA VAL A 117 -3.69 3.63 6.44
C VAL A 117 -3.07 4.45 7.57
N LYS A 118 -1.79 4.18 7.91
CA LYS A 118 -1.08 4.91 8.98
C LYS A 118 -0.77 6.33 8.54
N GLU A 119 -0.74 7.25 9.50
CA GLU A 119 -0.29 8.61 9.25
C GLU A 119 1.16 8.59 8.74
N HIS A 120 1.39 9.19 7.59
CA HIS A 120 2.68 9.28 6.93
C HIS A 120 2.73 10.52 6.05
N HIS A 121 3.93 10.88 5.64
CA HIS A 121 4.21 11.97 4.71
C HIS A 121 4.66 11.40 3.38
N HIS A 122 4.62 12.18 2.32
CA HIS A 122 5.07 11.76 1.00
C HIS A 122 6.32 12.51 0.57
N VAL A 123 7.31 11.76 0.09
CA VAL A 123 8.49 12.32 -0.55
C VAL A 123 8.43 12.00 -2.05
N PHE A 124 8.41 13.01 -2.87
CA PHE A 124 8.37 12.90 -4.32
C PHE A 124 9.75 13.08 -4.92
N GLU A 125 10.16 12.14 -5.75
CA GLU A 125 11.34 12.22 -6.60
C GLU A 125 10.93 11.93 -8.05
N GLY A 126 10.65 12.98 -8.84
CA GLY A 126 10.03 12.82 -10.14
C GLY A 126 8.68 12.11 -10.06
N GLU A 127 8.55 10.94 -10.71
CA GLU A 127 7.33 10.12 -10.64
C GLU A 127 7.32 9.17 -9.44
N HIS A 128 8.44 8.97 -8.76
CA HIS A 128 8.51 8.11 -7.58
C HIS A 128 7.91 8.78 -6.35
N ILE A 129 7.12 8.00 -5.61
CA ILE A 129 6.54 8.39 -4.33
C ILE A 129 7.08 7.43 -3.27
N MET A 130 7.55 8.00 -2.18
CA MET A 130 8.02 7.25 -1.02
C MET A 130 7.26 7.68 0.22
N ASP A 131 6.84 6.71 1.03
CA ASP A 131 6.29 6.98 2.36
C ASP A 131 7.41 7.41 3.30
N TYR A 132 7.19 8.50 3.99
CA TYR A 132 8.07 8.99 5.05
C TYR A 132 7.30 9.03 6.36
N MET A 133 7.65 8.14 7.27
CA MET A 133 7.03 8.05 8.59
C MET A 133 7.87 8.82 9.59
N ASP A 134 7.34 9.93 10.08
CA ASP A 134 7.98 10.77 11.09
C ASP A 134 6.91 11.39 12.00
N GLU A 135 6.68 10.71 13.11
CA GLU A 135 5.74 11.19 14.15
C GLU A 135 6.18 12.52 14.76
N GLY A 136 7.49 12.75 14.85
CA GLY A 136 8.05 14.01 15.36
C GLY A 136 7.72 15.19 14.48
N LEU A 137 7.74 15.01 13.15
CA LEU A 137 7.35 16.04 12.19
C LEU A 137 5.85 16.39 12.31
N SER A 138 5.00 15.37 12.39
CA SER A 138 3.55 15.57 12.60
C SER A 138 3.28 16.32 13.89
N GLU A 139 3.93 15.93 14.99
CA GLU A 139 3.72 16.59 16.29
C GLU A 139 4.24 18.01 16.32
N LEU A 140 5.39 18.30 15.71
CA LEU A 140 5.94 19.65 15.58
C LEU A 140 4.98 20.58 14.83
N ILE A 141 4.40 20.10 13.73
CA ILE A 141 3.41 20.86 12.95
C ILE A 141 2.14 21.07 13.77
N ARG A 142 1.67 20.03 14.47
CA ARG A 142 0.48 20.13 15.33
C ARG A 142 0.67 21.17 16.44
N GLN A 143 1.82 21.16 17.10
CA GLN A 143 2.17 22.17 18.13
C GLN A 143 2.28 23.57 17.53
N TYR A 144 2.90 23.70 16.36
CA TYR A 144 3.01 24.99 15.68
C TYR A 144 1.62 25.57 15.34
N LEU A 145 0.71 24.74 14.83
CA LEU A 145 -0.64 25.15 14.45
C LEU A 145 -1.50 25.49 15.68
N LYS A 146 -1.36 24.76 16.80
CA LYS A 146 -2.03 25.08 18.07
C LYS A 146 -1.66 26.45 18.63
N ASN A 147 -0.43 26.93 18.34
CA ASN A 147 0.04 28.26 18.76
C ASN A 147 -0.37 29.38 17.79
N LYS A 148 -1.18 29.08 16.78
CA LYS A 148 -1.71 30.01 15.78
C LYS A 148 -3.24 30.05 15.85
N ASP A 149 -3.87 30.45 14.77
CA ASP A 149 -5.33 30.61 14.68
C ASP A 149 -6.10 29.28 14.73
N PHE A 150 -5.39 28.14 14.78
CA PHE A 150 -5.97 26.79 14.82
C PHE A 150 -6.04 26.21 16.24
N ALA A 151 -5.88 27.00 17.29
CA ALA A 151 -5.86 26.52 18.68
C ALA A 151 -7.15 25.77 19.10
N SER A 152 -8.29 26.11 18.50
CA SER A 152 -9.60 25.52 18.78
C SER A 152 -10.03 24.45 17.76
N VAL A 153 -9.18 24.13 16.78
CA VAL A 153 -9.49 23.15 15.72
C VAL A 153 -8.85 21.82 16.07
N ASP A 154 -9.64 20.75 16.03
CA ASP A 154 -9.10 19.39 16.11
C ASP A 154 -8.47 19.00 14.77
N ILE A 155 -7.21 18.59 14.79
CA ILE A 155 -6.45 18.25 13.59
C ILE A 155 -6.36 16.73 13.51
N ASP A 156 -7.25 16.14 12.73
CA ASP A 156 -7.35 14.68 12.59
C ASP A 156 -6.14 14.08 11.89
N LYS A 157 -5.62 14.72 10.84
CA LYS A 157 -4.53 14.21 10.03
C LYS A 157 -3.60 15.31 9.54
N ILE A 158 -2.30 15.09 9.65
CA ILE A 158 -1.26 15.94 9.06
C ILE A 158 -0.53 15.15 7.99
N GLN A 159 -0.53 15.66 6.76
CA GLN A 159 0.18 15.07 5.65
C GLN A 159 1.06 16.12 4.97
N VAL A 160 2.38 15.88 4.98
CA VAL A 160 3.36 16.77 4.35
C VAL A 160 3.79 16.14 3.03
N GLN A 161 3.94 16.98 2.02
CA GLN A 161 4.46 16.60 0.71
C GLN A 161 5.81 17.28 0.50
N ILE A 162 6.86 16.49 0.34
CA ILE A 162 8.23 16.96 0.15
C ILE A 162 8.66 16.61 -1.27
N THR A 163 9.03 17.58 -2.08
CA THR A 163 9.56 17.35 -3.43
C THR A 163 11.08 17.47 -3.42
N ILE A 164 11.77 16.40 -3.82
CA ILE A 164 13.23 16.38 -3.94
C ILE A 164 13.63 16.60 -5.40
N ASN A 165 14.58 17.49 -5.63
CA ASN A 165 15.16 17.77 -6.94
C ASN A 165 16.66 17.43 -6.92
N LYS A 166 17.03 16.23 -7.35
CA LYS A 166 18.44 15.78 -7.38
C LYS A 166 19.31 16.59 -8.34
N ASN A 167 18.72 17.29 -9.33
CA ASN A 167 19.47 18.05 -10.32
C ASN A 167 20.04 19.39 -9.82
N LYS A 168 19.88 19.71 -8.54
CA LYS A 168 20.41 20.92 -7.89
C LYS A 168 21.49 20.65 -6.84
N VAL A 169 22.22 19.55 -6.93
CA VAL A 169 23.46 19.44 -6.16
C VAL A 169 24.43 20.43 -6.80
N LYS A 170 24.54 21.60 -6.20
CA LYS A 170 25.52 22.61 -6.60
C LYS A 170 26.90 22.01 -6.46
N GLN A 171 27.67 22.10 -7.55
CA GLN A 171 29.11 22.10 -7.53
C GLN A 171 29.66 23.11 -6.52
#